data_0cc1de20676b1e6ba01db3433abde7a0
#
_entry.id   0cc1de20676b1e6ba01db3433abde7a0
#
_cell.length_a   1.000
_cell.length_b   1.000
_cell.length_c   1.000
_cell.angle_alpha   90.00
_cell.angle_beta   90.00
_cell.angle_gamma   90.00
#
_symmetry.space_group_name_H-M   'P 1'
#
loop_
_entity.id
_entity.type
_entity.pdbx_description
1 polymer ?
#
loop_
_entity_poly.entity_id
_entity_poly.type
_entity_poly.pdbx_seq_one_letter_code
_entity_poly.pdbx_strand_id
1 'polypeptide(L)'
;MPRKVNGPVVSRTVLVASVIMIVIGAVLIASVPRTRVSLDDTNVNTHSASDYVQFTTMNEGKIEKIIVHKSDLLFDTEITDDKNNIHPKSMIIEKKPELADFYRQVASTNATDAVFVYPIFTQAAYGKDGFYNYYNKDCDIKCLTVAIPPGFVPTYSSSMSISKVLPLLNYSEITDVDVDKNPDILKKYHKVIILHNEYVTKKEFDAITSHPHVIYAFPNALYAEVRTNYTDNTFTLVRGHGYPSSSIENGFDWKFDNSRYEYDTACKNMTFYTIPNGKMVNCYPAYRSLFDKSFLEMIKES
;
A
#
# COMPACT_ATOMS: atom_id res chain seq x y z
N MET A 1 -20.65 53.59 -29.67
CA MET A 1 -19.19 53.44 -29.46
C MET A 1 -18.99 52.95 -28.02
N PRO A 2 -18.62 51.67 -27.80
CA PRO A 2 -18.22 51.25 -26.48
C PRO A 2 -16.69 51.09 -26.44
N ARG A 3 -16.12 51.56 -25.33
CA ARG A 3 -14.68 51.48 -25.01
C ARG A 3 -14.25 50.04 -24.70
N LYS A 4 -13.14 49.64 -25.32
CA LYS A 4 -12.38 48.43 -24.96
C LYS A 4 -11.63 48.69 -23.65
N VAL A 5 -11.81 47.78 -22.70
CA VAL A 5 -10.98 47.71 -21.47
C VAL A 5 -10.05 46.49 -21.68
N ASN A 6 -8.75 46.79 -21.78
CA ASN A 6 -7.71 45.76 -21.80
C ASN A 6 -7.37 45.40 -20.36
N GLY A 7 -7.66 44.17 -19.94
CA GLY A 7 -7.17 43.61 -18.67
C GLY A 7 -5.92 42.74 -18.94
N PRO A 8 -5.00 42.63 -17.97
CA PRO A 8 -3.74 41.94 -18.18
C PRO A 8 -3.93 40.42 -18.26
N VAL A 9 -3.28 39.83 -19.23
CA VAL A 9 -3.13 38.37 -19.37
C VAL A 9 -2.17 37.89 -18.28
N VAL A 10 -2.72 37.23 -17.24
CA VAL A 10 -1.91 36.50 -16.26
C VAL A 10 -1.66 35.11 -16.83
N SER A 11 -0.42 34.88 -17.26
CA SER A 11 0.08 33.55 -17.61
C SER A 11 0.07 32.66 -16.36
N ARG A 12 -0.86 31.74 -16.29
CA ARG A 12 -0.84 30.66 -15.31
C ARG A 12 -0.02 29.51 -15.88
N THR A 13 1.25 29.48 -15.55
CA THR A 13 2.03 28.25 -15.61
C THR A 13 1.63 27.42 -14.40
N VAL A 14 0.60 26.59 -14.53
CA VAL A 14 0.28 25.55 -13.56
C VAL A 14 1.26 24.41 -13.84
N LEU A 15 2.16 24.21 -12.88
CA LEU A 15 3.04 23.04 -12.85
C LEU A 15 2.14 21.79 -12.73
N VAL A 16 2.05 21.04 -13.82
CA VAL A 16 1.57 19.66 -13.82
C VAL A 16 2.74 18.81 -13.35
N ALA A 17 2.89 18.65 -12.05
CA ALA A 17 3.96 17.87 -11.42
C ALA A 17 3.53 16.45 -11.03
N SER A 18 2.31 16.02 -11.36
CA SER A 18 1.73 14.79 -10.82
C SER A 18 1.60 13.62 -11.81
N VAL A 19 2.16 13.67 -13.01
CA VAL A 19 1.89 12.66 -14.04
C VAL A 19 3.16 12.00 -14.63
N ILE A 20 4.34 12.16 -14.05
CA ILE A 20 5.57 11.59 -14.62
C ILE A 20 6.12 10.46 -13.74
N MET A 21 5.30 9.47 -13.40
CA MET A 21 5.83 8.43 -12.51
C MET A 21 5.78 6.98 -12.99
N ILE A 22 5.36 6.68 -14.21
CA ILE A 22 5.32 5.27 -14.65
C ILE A 22 5.84 5.02 -16.09
N VAL A 23 6.51 5.95 -16.73
CA VAL A 23 6.96 5.78 -18.13
C VAL A 23 8.46 5.55 -18.28
N ILE A 24 9.22 5.17 -17.28
CA ILE A 24 10.64 4.80 -17.47
C ILE A 24 10.85 3.31 -17.14
N GLY A 25 10.17 2.47 -17.88
CA GLY A 25 10.35 1.01 -17.84
C GLY A 25 10.79 0.39 -19.17
N ALA A 26 11.14 1.18 -20.17
CA ALA A 26 11.74 0.64 -21.39
C ALA A 26 12.61 1.69 -22.06
N VAL A 27 13.86 1.31 -22.37
CA VAL A 27 14.84 1.99 -23.21
C VAL A 27 15.65 3.09 -22.51
N LEU A 28 16.79 2.66 -21.91
CA LEU A 28 18.09 3.27 -22.10
C LEU A 28 19.16 2.29 -21.59
N ILE A 29 19.59 1.38 -22.45
CA ILE A 29 20.92 0.77 -22.32
C ILE A 29 21.89 1.84 -22.81
N ALA A 30 22.30 2.71 -21.90
CA ALA A 30 23.46 3.58 -22.10
C ALA A 30 24.54 3.11 -21.12
N SER A 31 25.66 2.72 -21.67
CA SER A 31 26.89 2.30 -21.01
C SER A 31 27.29 3.30 -19.91
N VAL A 32 27.12 2.91 -18.65
CA VAL A 32 27.70 3.62 -17.51
C VAL A 32 29.12 3.08 -17.33
N PRO A 33 30.15 3.95 -17.30
CA PRO A 33 31.52 3.51 -17.04
C PRO A 33 31.61 2.93 -15.62
N ARG A 34 32.16 1.70 -15.52
CA ARG A 34 32.50 1.06 -14.24
C ARG A 34 33.63 1.83 -13.59
N THR A 35 33.34 2.75 -12.69
CA THR A 35 34.31 3.25 -11.74
C THR A 35 34.52 2.16 -10.67
N ARG A 36 35.72 1.54 -10.69
CA ARG A 36 36.20 0.74 -9.57
C ARG A 36 36.43 1.70 -8.39
N VAL A 37 35.56 1.62 -7.36
CA VAL A 37 35.91 2.18 -6.07
C VAL A 37 36.78 1.15 -5.36
N SER A 38 38.06 1.50 -5.19
CA SER A 38 38.99 0.80 -4.30
C SER A 38 38.49 1.02 -2.87
N LEU A 39 38.03 -0.04 -2.21
CA LEU A 39 37.80 -0.05 -0.77
C LEU A 39 39.16 -0.35 -0.10
N ASP A 40 39.74 0.65 0.54
CA ASP A 40 40.87 0.45 1.46
C ASP A 40 40.38 -0.34 2.70
N ASP A 41 41.16 -1.37 3.02
CA ASP A 41 41.01 -2.27 4.16
C ASP A 41 41.07 -1.52 5.50
N THR A 42 39.96 -1.45 6.20
CA THR A 42 39.98 -1.38 7.65
C THR A 42 38.86 -2.29 8.22
N ASN A 43 39.30 -3.45 8.75
CA ASN A 43 38.64 -4.35 9.70
C ASN A 43 37.10 -4.19 9.86
N VAL A 44 36.33 -4.60 8.85
CA VAL A 44 34.92 -4.89 8.99
C VAL A 44 34.78 -6.40 8.99
N ASN A 45 34.28 -6.97 10.07
CA ASN A 45 33.87 -8.38 10.13
C ASN A 45 33.15 -8.73 8.82
N THR A 46 33.72 -9.66 8.07
CA THR A 46 33.18 -10.13 6.79
C THR A 46 31.90 -10.94 7.05
N HIS A 47 30.79 -10.25 7.28
CA HIS A 47 29.48 -10.88 7.13
C HIS A 47 29.28 -11.15 5.64
N SER A 48 29.00 -12.38 5.28
CA SER A 48 28.82 -12.77 3.88
C SER A 48 27.58 -12.06 3.31
N ALA A 49 27.56 -11.80 2.00
CA ALA A 49 26.37 -11.21 1.33
C ALA A 49 25.07 -12.03 1.55
N SER A 50 25.18 -13.27 2.06
CA SER A 50 24.06 -14.15 2.45
C SER A 50 23.38 -13.75 3.77
N ASP A 51 23.97 -12.87 4.58
CA ASP A 51 23.45 -12.52 5.91
C ASP A 51 22.45 -11.35 5.89
N TYR A 52 22.25 -10.75 4.73
CA TYR A 52 21.32 -9.65 4.54
C TYR A 52 20.19 -10.01 3.59
N VAL A 53 19.00 -9.44 3.84
CA VAL A 53 17.88 -9.43 2.91
C VAL A 53 17.68 -8.00 2.41
N GLN A 54 17.52 -7.84 1.11
CA GLN A 54 17.25 -6.57 0.47
C GLN A 54 15.78 -6.52 0.03
N PHE A 55 15.08 -5.49 0.47
CA PHE A 55 13.75 -5.13 -0.02
C PHE A 55 13.86 -3.91 -0.91
N THR A 56 13.00 -3.80 -1.90
CA THR A 56 12.93 -2.65 -2.79
C THR A 56 11.60 -1.92 -2.55
N THR A 57 11.65 -0.62 -2.39
CA THR A 57 10.47 0.24 -2.25
C THR A 57 10.61 1.49 -3.13
N MET A 58 9.53 2.25 -3.27
CA MET A 58 9.55 3.53 -3.99
C MET A 58 9.33 4.66 -3.01
N ASN A 59 10.18 5.68 -3.05
CA ASN A 59 10.05 6.90 -2.28
C ASN A 59 10.15 8.09 -3.23
N GLU A 60 9.11 8.92 -3.30
CA GLU A 60 9.04 10.09 -4.21
C GLU A 60 9.47 9.76 -5.66
N GLY A 61 9.04 8.61 -6.16
CA GLY A 61 9.37 8.16 -7.52
C GLY A 61 10.78 7.60 -7.71
N LYS A 62 11.56 7.48 -6.64
CA LYS A 62 12.89 6.87 -6.65
C LYS A 62 12.85 5.49 -6.03
N ILE A 63 13.57 4.57 -6.66
CA ILE A 63 13.77 3.23 -6.11
C ILE A 63 14.73 3.33 -4.92
N GLU A 64 14.26 2.92 -3.75
CA GLU A 64 15.07 2.80 -2.54
C GLU A 64 15.25 1.33 -2.15
N LYS A 65 16.37 1.03 -1.51
CA LYS A 65 16.70 -0.29 -1.01
C LYS A 65 16.71 -0.27 0.51
N ILE A 66 15.92 -1.15 1.11
CA ILE A 66 15.92 -1.42 2.54
C ILE A 66 16.75 -2.69 2.73
N ILE A 67 17.90 -2.57 3.39
CA ILE A 67 18.82 -3.70 3.65
C ILE A 67 18.70 -4.05 5.13
N VAL A 68 18.29 -5.28 5.41
CA VAL A 68 18.06 -5.77 6.78
C VAL A 68 18.93 -7.00 7.02
N HIS A 69 19.63 -7.04 8.13
CA HIS A 69 20.36 -8.25 8.54
C HIS A 69 19.37 -9.34 8.93
N LYS A 70 19.64 -10.59 8.58
CA LYS A 70 18.72 -11.71 8.84
C LYS A 70 18.39 -11.90 10.34
N SER A 71 19.35 -11.57 11.23
CA SER A 71 19.11 -11.60 12.68
C SER A 71 18.07 -10.57 13.14
N ASP A 72 17.90 -9.48 12.40
CA ASP A 72 16.98 -8.39 12.74
C ASP A 72 15.58 -8.62 12.18
N LEU A 73 15.44 -9.60 11.27
CA LEU A 73 14.13 -10.03 10.80
C LEU A 73 13.35 -10.71 11.92
N LEU A 74 12.08 -10.36 12.03
CA LEU A 74 11.13 -10.99 12.95
C LEU A 74 10.61 -12.34 12.44
N PHE A 75 10.85 -12.65 11.17
CA PHE A 75 10.41 -13.89 10.51
C PHE A 75 11.53 -14.38 9.60
N ASP A 76 11.66 -15.67 9.44
CA ASP A 76 12.46 -16.24 8.36
C ASP A 76 11.78 -15.88 7.04
N THR A 77 12.54 -15.21 6.17
CA THR A 77 11.98 -14.63 4.95
C THR A 77 12.82 -15.03 3.75
N GLU A 78 12.21 -15.73 2.80
CA GLU A 78 12.78 -16.05 1.51
C GLU A 78 12.09 -15.23 0.42
N ILE A 79 12.90 -14.52 -0.38
CA ILE A 79 12.42 -13.68 -1.46
C ILE A 79 12.95 -14.23 -2.77
N THR A 80 12.05 -14.45 -3.73
CA THR A 80 12.42 -14.74 -5.11
C THR A 80 12.20 -13.50 -5.94
N ASP A 81 13.27 -12.89 -6.40
CA ASP A 81 13.20 -11.70 -7.24
C ASP A 81 12.92 -12.06 -8.70
N ASP A 82 12.12 -11.24 -9.34
CA ASP A 82 12.11 -11.16 -10.80
C ASP A 82 13.13 -10.10 -11.22
N LYS A 83 14.18 -10.53 -11.92
CA LYS A 83 15.30 -9.64 -12.33
C LYS A 83 14.87 -8.40 -13.12
N ASN A 84 13.65 -8.39 -13.64
CA ASN A 84 13.07 -7.31 -14.43
C ASN A 84 12.00 -6.52 -13.68
N ASN A 85 11.68 -6.85 -12.42
CA ASN A 85 10.63 -6.23 -11.64
C ASN A 85 11.16 -5.62 -10.35
N ILE A 86 10.63 -4.47 -9.98
CA ILE A 86 10.92 -3.80 -8.70
C ILE A 86 10.40 -4.62 -7.51
N HIS A 87 9.49 -5.57 -7.77
CA HIS A 87 8.76 -6.32 -6.77
C HIS A 87 9.12 -7.80 -6.80
N PRO A 88 9.22 -8.44 -5.62
CA PRO A 88 9.53 -9.85 -5.57
C PRO A 88 8.43 -10.67 -6.25
N LYS A 89 8.86 -11.69 -7.00
CA LYS A 89 7.96 -12.66 -7.63
C LYS A 89 7.23 -13.50 -6.58
N SER A 90 7.90 -13.83 -5.49
CA SER A 90 7.32 -14.53 -4.35
C SER A 90 8.05 -14.19 -3.06
N MET A 91 7.34 -14.32 -1.95
CA MET A 91 7.86 -14.15 -0.60
C MET A 91 7.29 -15.27 0.29
N ILE A 92 8.16 -16.05 0.88
CA ILE A 92 7.82 -17.07 1.88
C ILE A 92 8.22 -16.52 3.24
N ILE A 93 7.33 -16.61 4.23
CA ILE A 93 7.54 -16.08 5.57
C ILE A 93 7.18 -17.17 6.58
N GLU A 94 8.10 -17.46 7.49
CA GLU A 94 7.92 -18.45 8.55
C GLU A 94 8.29 -17.87 9.92
N LYS A 95 7.67 -18.39 10.99
CA LYS A 95 7.98 -17.98 12.35
C LYS A 95 9.35 -18.50 12.78
N LYS A 96 10.15 -17.67 13.43
CA LYS A 96 11.39 -18.05 14.10
C LYS A 96 11.08 -18.66 15.48
N PRO A 97 11.54 -19.87 15.80
CA PRO A 97 11.24 -20.51 17.10
C PRO A 97 11.66 -19.67 18.31
N GLU A 98 12.78 -18.97 18.23
CA GLU A 98 13.33 -18.13 19.30
C GLU A 98 12.50 -16.86 19.59
N LEU A 99 11.58 -16.48 18.70
CA LEU A 99 10.67 -15.34 18.87
C LEU A 99 9.26 -15.75 19.30
N ALA A 100 9.06 -16.99 19.74
CA ALA A 100 7.74 -17.51 20.13
C ALA A 100 7.03 -16.65 21.19
N ASP A 101 7.76 -16.09 22.15
CA ASP A 101 7.19 -15.21 23.18
C ASP A 101 6.70 -13.89 22.60
N PHE A 102 7.47 -13.30 21.71
CA PHE A 102 7.07 -12.09 21.00
C PHE A 102 5.81 -12.32 20.16
N TYR A 103 5.75 -13.42 19.42
CA TYR A 103 4.56 -13.72 18.63
C TYR A 103 3.30 -13.87 19.49
N ARG A 104 3.41 -14.47 20.70
CA ARG A 104 2.27 -14.55 21.63
C ARG A 104 1.80 -13.18 22.11
N GLN A 105 2.72 -12.23 22.28
CA GLN A 105 2.38 -10.86 22.70
C GLN A 105 1.61 -10.10 21.61
N VAL A 106 2.01 -10.24 20.34
CA VAL A 106 1.43 -9.48 19.23
C VAL A 106 0.34 -10.22 18.48
N ALA A 107 0.08 -11.48 18.77
CA ALA A 107 -0.96 -12.28 18.13
C ALA A 107 -2.37 -11.83 18.51
N SER A 108 -3.34 -12.05 17.61
CA SER A 108 -4.76 -11.97 17.95
C SER A 108 -5.12 -13.03 18.99
N THR A 109 -5.99 -12.69 19.94
CA THR A 109 -6.35 -13.56 21.08
C THR A 109 -7.36 -14.63 20.69
N ASN A 110 -8.25 -14.32 19.75
CA ASN A 110 -9.28 -15.23 19.24
C ASN A 110 -9.76 -14.78 17.85
N ALA A 111 -10.59 -15.60 17.20
CA ALA A 111 -11.05 -15.40 15.83
C ALA A 111 -11.92 -14.15 15.63
N THR A 112 -12.50 -13.58 16.69
CA THR A 112 -13.35 -12.38 16.62
C THR A 112 -12.68 -11.13 17.21
N ASP A 113 -11.47 -11.27 17.75
CA ASP A 113 -10.73 -10.14 18.33
C ASP A 113 -10.36 -9.12 17.27
N ALA A 114 -9.70 -9.56 16.19
CA ALA A 114 -9.32 -8.68 15.12
C ALA A 114 -9.38 -9.35 13.75
N VAL A 115 -9.78 -8.58 12.74
CA VAL A 115 -9.80 -8.98 11.35
C VAL A 115 -9.04 -7.97 10.50
N PHE A 116 -8.32 -8.44 9.49
CA PHE A 116 -7.78 -7.56 8.46
C PHE A 116 -8.48 -7.78 7.12
N VAL A 117 -8.51 -6.74 6.30
CA VAL A 117 -9.22 -6.73 5.02
C VAL A 117 -8.22 -6.78 3.88
N TYR A 118 -8.23 -7.85 3.08
CA TYR A 118 -7.45 -7.96 1.86
C TYR A 118 -7.93 -6.95 0.80
N PRO A 119 -7.04 -6.13 0.21
CA PRO A 119 -7.39 -5.11 -0.78
C PRO A 119 -7.48 -5.67 -2.20
N ILE A 120 -8.49 -6.47 -2.52
CA ILE A 120 -8.68 -7.10 -3.85
C ILE A 120 -8.93 -6.05 -4.94
N PHE A 121 -9.75 -5.02 -4.66
CA PHE A 121 -10.01 -3.97 -5.64
C PHE A 121 -8.73 -3.16 -5.91
N THR A 122 -7.99 -2.79 -4.87
CA THR A 122 -6.71 -2.08 -5.04
C THR A 122 -5.70 -2.93 -5.80
N GLN A 123 -5.57 -4.21 -5.47
CA GLN A 123 -4.71 -5.14 -6.21
C GLN A 123 -5.05 -5.14 -7.71
N ALA A 124 -6.33 -5.24 -8.06
CA ALA A 124 -6.75 -5.28 -9.46
C ALA A 124 -6.58 -3.93 -10.16
N ALA A 125 -6.85 -2.82 -9.46
CA ALA A 125 -6.65 -1.47 -9.98
C ALA A 125 -5.19 -1.19 -10.37
N TYR A 126 -4.24 -1.73 -9.60
CA TYR A 126 -2.80 -1.67 -9.88
C TYR A 126 -2.29 -2.78 -10.81
N GLY A 127 -3.12 -3.76 -11.15
CA GLY A 127 -2.75 -4.87 -12.02
C GLY A 127 -2.45 -4.46 -13.46
N LYS A 128 -1.97 -5.41 -14.27
CA LYS A 128 -1.57 -5.18 -15.67
C LYS A 128 -2.67 -4.52 -16.52
N ASP A 129 -3.94 -4.93 -16.30
CA ASP A 129 -5.10 -4.40 -17.03
C ASP A 129 -5.95 -3.52 -16.10
N GLY A 130 -5.29 -2.81 -15.16
CA GLY A 130 -5.92 -1.99 -14.15
C GLY A 130 -6.10 -0.53 -14.56
N PHE A 131 -6.49 0.31 -13.59
CA PHE A 131 -6.79 1.73 -13.81
C PHE A 131 -5.59 2.54 -14.29
N TYR A 132 -4.36 2.10 -14.01
CA TYR A 132 -3.14 2.81 -14.41
C TYR A 132 -2.94 2.86 -15.92
N ASN A 133 -3.53 1.93 -16.71
CA ASN A 133 -3.54 2.05 -18.17
C ASN A 133 -4.28 3.31 -18.64
N TYR A 134 -5.36 3.72 -17.93
CA TYR A 134 -6.03 4.99 -18.18
C TYR A 134 -5.15 6.18 -17.79
N TYR A 135 -4.57 6.19 -16.60
CA TYR A 135 -3.74 7.29 -16.13
C TYR A 135 -2.48 7.47 -16.97
N ASN A 136 -1.90 6.39 -17.47
CA ASN A 136 -0.77 6.41 -18.39
C ASN A 136 -1.15 6.76 -19.84
N LYS A 137 -2.46 6.92 -20.14
CA LYS A 137 -2.98 7.18 -21.48
C LYS A 137 -2.77 6.04 -22.49
N ASP A 138 -2.59 4.83 -22.00
CA ASP A 138 -2.50 3.62 -22.81
C ASP A 138 -3.89 3.16 -23.29
N CYS A 139 -4.94 3.65 -22.65
CA CYS A 139 -6.32 3.30 -22.89
C CYS A 139 -7.26 4.45 -22.49
N ASP A 140 -8.46 4.46 -23.07
CA ASP A 140 -9.52 5.41 -22.75
C ASP A 140 -10.27 5.04 -21.44
N ILE A 141 -11.41 5.68 -21.20
CA ILE A 141 -12.27 5.46 -20.02
C ILE A 141 -12.66 3.98 -19.80
N LYS A 142 -12.54 3.12 -20.82
CA LYS A 142 -12.87 1.68 -20.67
C LYS A 142 -11.94 0.98 -19.71
N CYS A 143 -10.69 1.42 -19.55
CA CYS A 143 -9.76 0.91 -18.59
C CYS A 143 -10.09 1.25 -17.13
N LEU A 144 -11.10 2.09 -16.90
CA LEU A 144 -11.64 2.34 -15.56
C LEU A 144 -12.69 1.31 -15.12
N THR A 145 -12.87 0.23 -15.88
CA THR A 145 -13.66 -0.95 -15.51
C THR A 145 -12.76 -2.17 -15.60
N VAL A 146 -12.60 -2.85 -14.49
CA VAL A 146 -11.63 -3.93 -14.29
C VAL A 146 -12.33 -5.17 -13.74
N ALA A 147 -11.87 -6.36 -14.11
CA ALA A 147 -12.40 -7.61 -13.57
C ALA A 147 -12.05 -7.76 -12.08
N ILE A 148 -12.99 -8.27 -11.29
CA ILE A 148 -12.73 -8.66 -9.91
C ILE A 148 -11.97 -9.99 -9.93
N PRO A 149 -10.73 -10.05 -9.42
CA PRO A 149 -9.97 -11.31 -9.40
C PRO A 149 -10.61 -12.33 -8.43
N PRO A 150 -10.39 -13.63 -8.64
CA PRO A 150 -11.01 -14.67 -7.82
C PRO A 150 -10.49 -14.72 -6.38
N GLY A 151 -9.42 -14.00 -6.07
CA GLY A 151 -8.85 -13.94 -4.74
C GLY A 151 -7.69 -12.94 -4.65
N PHE A 152 -7.20 -12.77 -3.44
CA PHE A 152 -6.05 -11.92 -3.18
C PHE A 152 -4.76 -12.66 -3.56
N VAL A 153 -3.95 -12.01 -4.40
CA VAL A 153 -2.59 -12.43 -4.70
C VAL A 153 -1.67 -11.32 -4.22
N PRO A 154 -0.82 -11.56 -3.23
CA PRO A 154 0.07 -10.53 -2.72
C PRO A 154 0.94 -9.98 -3.85
N THR A 155 0.72 -8.72 -4.18
CA THR A 155 1.54 -7.95 -5.10
C THR A 155 2.29 -6.87 -4.32
N TYR A 156 3.21 -6.22 -4.97
CA TYR A 156 4.03 -5.20 -4.35
C TYR A 156 3.24 -4.03 -3.73
N SER A 157 2.17 -3.63 -4.38
CA SER A 157 1.37 -2.46 -4.00
C SER A 157 0.34 -2.75 -2.92
N SER A 158 0.07 -4.03 -2.67
CA SER A 158 -1.08 -4.44 -1.87
C SER A 158 -0.69 -5.01 -0.51
N SER A 159 0.25 -4.38 0.16
CA SER A 159 0.60 -4.75 1.54
C SER A 159 1.16 -6.17 1.67
N MET A 160 1.98 -6.59 0.71
CA MET A 160 2.48 -7.98 0.56
C MET A 160 3.00 -8.60 1.87
N SER A 161 3.87 -7.92 2.60
CA SER A 161 4.49 -8.49 3.80
C SER A 161 3.48 -8.65 4.93
N ILE A 162 2.73 -7.62 5.24
CA ILE A 162 1.78 -7.63 6.36
C ILE A 162 0.62 -8.59 6.11
N SER A 163 0.14 -8.73 4.86
CA SER A 163 -0.91 -9.68 4.50
C SER A 163 -0.51 -11.14 4.71
N LYS A 164 0.80 -11.43 4.77
CA LYS A 164 1.35 -12.75 5.10
C LYS A 164 1.69 -12.90 6.57
N VAL A 165 2.06 -11.81 7.25
CA VAL A 165 2.43 -11.82 8.67
C VAL A 165 1.21 -11.95 9.57
N LEU A 166 0.12 -11.22 9.29
CA LEU A 166 -1.06 -11.22 10.16
C LEU A 166 -1.69 -12.61 10.32
N PRO A 167 -1.86 -13.46 9.28
CA PRO A 167 -2.33 -14.83 9.45
C PRO A 167 -1.43 -15.68 10.34
N LEU A 168 -0.11 -15.51 10.24
CA LEU A 168 0.85 -16.19 11.13
C LEU A 168 0.68 -15.78 12.60
N LEU A 169 0.14 -14.59 12.85
CA LEU A 169 -0.16 -14.04 14.17
C LEU A 169 -1.64 -14.24 14.57
N ASN A 170 -2.36 -15.19 13.94
CA ASN A 170 -3.74 -15.57 14.23
C ASN A 170 -4.78 -14.45 14.05
N TYR A 171 -4.52 -13.42 13.26
CA TYR A 171 -5.55 -12.47 12.87
C TYR A 171 -6.49 -13.11 11.85
N SER A 172 -7.78 -12.87 12.01
CA SER A 172 -8.78 -13.29 11.01
C SER A 172 -8.65 -12.48 9.74
N GLU A 173 -9.06 -13.07 8.62
CA GLU A 173 -8.96 -12.46 7.30
C GLU A 173 -10.30 -12.45 6.58
N ILE A 174 -10.60 -11.38 5.89
CA ILE A 174 -11.70 -11.23 4.94
C ILE A 174 -11.21 -10.39 3.76
N THR A 175 -12.00 -10.32 2.72
CA THR A 175 -11.70 -9.48 1.56
C THR A 175 -12.58 -8.22 1.54
N ASP A 176 -12.15 -7.18 0.85
CA ASP A 176 -12.98 -6.02 0.54
C ASP A 176 -14.24 -6.43 -0.24
N VAL A 177 -14.17 -7.45 -1.11
CA VAL A 177 -15.34 -8.05 -1.78
C VAL A 177 -16.37 -8.62 -0.77
N ASP A 178 -15.89 -9.26 0.32
CA ASP A 178 -16.77 -9.76 1.38
C ASP A 178 -17.45 -8.62 2.12
N VAL A 179 -16.73 -7.54 2.39
CA VAL A 179 -17.27 -6.34 3.03
C VAL A 179 -18.28 -5.65 2.12
N ASP A 180 -18.01 -5.48 0.82
CA ASP A 180 -18.97 -4.89 -0.12
C ASP A 180 -20.25 -5.70 -0.23
N LYS A 181 -20.16 -7.05 -0.26
CA LYS A 181 -21.32 -7.94 -0.30
C LYS A 181 -22.11 -7.95 1.00
N ASN A 182 -21.44 -7.87 2.14
CA ASN A 182 -22.04 -7.91 3.47
C ASN A 182 -21.31 -6.95 4.43
N PRO A 183 -21.62 -5.65 4.41
CA PRO A 183 -20.95 -4.65 5.26
C PRO A 183 -21.05 -4.97 6.77
N ASP A 184 -22.10 -5.64 7.19
CA ASP A 184 -22.31 -6.03 8.59
C ASP A 184 -21.32 -7.10 9.08
N ILE A 185 -20.55 -7.71 8.18
CA ILE A 185 -19.53 -8.70 8.57
C ILE A 185 -18.50 -8.09 9.53
N LEU A 186 -18.18 -6.80 9.39
CA LEU A 186 -17.23 -6.09 10.26
C LEU A 186 -17.68 -6.04 11.71
N LYS A 187 -19.00 -6.00 11.96
CA LYS A 187 -19.57 -5.95 13.32
C LYS A 187 -19.31 -7.21 14.16
N LYS A 188 -18.85 -8.29 13.53
CA LYS A 188 -18.47 -9.53 14.23
C LYS A 188 -17.13 -9.41 14.96
N TYR A 189 -16.33 -8.41 14.63
CA TYR A 189 -14.97 -8.25 15.12
C TYR A 189 -14.86 -7.04 16.03
N HIS A 190 -14.04 -7.17 17.06
CA HIS A 190 -13.77 -6.06 17.97
C HIS A 190 -12.90 -4.99 17.31
N LYS A 191 -11.96 -5.39 16.45
CA LYS A 191 -11.02 -4.53 15.75
C LYS A 191 -10.97 -4.86 14.25
N VAL A 192 -10.91 -3.85 13.40
CA VAL A 192 -10.74 -3.99 11.96
C VAL A 192 -9.42 -3.35 11.54
N ILE A 193 -8.59 -4.08 10.81
CA ILE A 193 -7.31 -3.61 10.29
C ILE A 193 -7.46 -3.41 8.78
N ILE A 194 -7.33 -2.17 8.34
CA ILE A 194 -7.35 -1.79 6.94
C ILE A 194 -5.91 -1.72 6.45
N LEU A 195 -5.61 -2.50 5.43
CA LEU A 195 -4.35 -2.49 4.72
C LEU A 195 -4.33 -1.37 3.67
N HIS A 196 -3.64 -1.56 2.56
CA HIS A 196 -3.65 -0.58 1.46
C HIS A 196 -4.95 -0.70 0.63
N ASN A 197 -6.11 -0.55 1.27
CA ASN A 197 -7.43 -0.55 0.65
C ASN A 197 -7.73 0.85 0.08
N GLU A 198 -7.04 1.25 -0.97
CA GLU A 198 -7.16 2.56 -1.61
C GLU A 198 -8.49 2.70 -2.37
N TYR A 199 -8.82 1.69 -3.18
CA TYR A 199 -10.05 1.63 -3.96
C TYR A 199 -11.09 0.83 -3.21
N VAL A 200 -12.16 1.49 -2.77
CA VAL A 200 -13.24 0.87 -1.98
C VAL A 200 -14.61 1.30 -2.49
N THR A 201 -15.62 0.50 -2.23
CA THR A 201 -17.00 0.89 -2.53
C THR A 201 -17.55 1.84 -1.46
N LYS A 202 -18.66 2.54 -1.79
CA LYS A 202 -19.35 3.38 -0.80
C LYS A 202 -19.82 2.57 0.41
N LYS A 203 -20.21 1.32 0.22
CA LYS A 203 -20.65 0.44 1.32
C LYS A 203 -19.49 0.10 2.25
N GLU A 204 -18.33 -0.21 1.69
CA GLU A 204 -17.13 -0.48 2.48
C GLU A 204 -16.70 0.77 3.25
N PHE A 205 -16.65 1.92 2.57
CA PHE A 205 -16.33 3.20 3.21
C PHE A 205 -17.22 3.46 4.42
N ASP A 206 -18.55 3.33 4.26
CA ASP A 206 -19.49 3.56 5.33
C ASP A 206 -19.35 2.53 6.46
N ALA A 207 -19.16 1.25 6.15
CA ALA A 207 -18.98 0.20 7.14
C ALA A 207 -17.69 0.39 7.95
N ILE A 208 -16.57 0.68 7.26
CA ILE A 208 -15.27 0.89 7.89
C ILE A 208 -15.28 2.15 8.75
N THR A 209 -15.75 3.27 8.21
CA THR A 209 -15.73 4.56 8.95
C THR A 209 -16.74 4.61 10.11
N SER A 210 -17.76 3.78 10.10
CA SER A 210 -18.70 3.63 11.22
C SER A 210 -18.27 2.61 12.28
N HIS A 211 -17.28 1.77 11.99
CA HIS A 211 -16.76 0.81 12.98
C HIS A 211 -15.95 1.55 14.06
N PRO A 212 -16.16 1.24 15.37
CA PRO A 212 -15.56 2.03 16.47
C PRO A 212 -14.06 1.83 16.65
N HIS A 213 -13.50 0.71 16.17
CA HIS A 213 -12.09 0.36 16.38
C HIS A 213 -11.45 -0.05 15.05
N VAL A 214 -10.90 0.92 14.31
CA VAL A 214 -10.23 0.68 13.03
C VAL A 214 -8.76 1.07 13.11
N ILE A 215 -7.91 0.21 12.61
CA ILE A 215 -6.49 0.50 12.40
C ILE A 215 -6.25 0.65 10.90
N TYR A 216 -5.90 1.83 10.47
CA TYR A 216 -5.49 2.11 9.11
C TYR A 216 -3.96 1.93 9.06
N ALA A 217 -3.55 0.72 8.70
CA ALA A 217 -2.14 0.31 8.74
C ALA A 217 -1.30 0.84 7.57
N PHE A 218 -1.94 1.46 6.57
CA PHE A 218 -1.29 2.12 5.44
C PHE A 218 -1.90 3.50 5.19
N PRO A 219 -1.13 4.45 4.67
CA PRO A 219 -1.67 5.68 4.12
C PRO A 219 -2.46 5.38 2.83
N ASN A 220 -3.18 6.38 2.33
CA ASN A 220 -3.99 6.27 1.12
C ASN A 220 -5.15 5.28 1.21
N ALA A 221 -5.49 4.81 2.41
CA ALA A 221 -6.67 3.98 2.61
C ALA A 221 -7.96 4.78 2.36
N LEU A 222 -8.98 4.14 1.76
CA LEU A 222 -10.29 4.74 1.45
C LEU A 222 -10.19 5.99 0.56
N TYR A 223 -9.30 5.99 -0.43
CA TYR A 223 -8.99 7.17 -1.22
C TYR A 223 -9.88 7.35 -2.45
N ALA A 224 -10.25 6.26 -3.13
CA ALA A 224 -11.03 6.32 -4.35
C ALA A 224 -12.28 5.44 -4.29
N GLU A 225 -13.41 6.00 -4.75
CA GLU A 225 -14.69 5.28 -4.81
C GLU A 225 -14.77 4.43 -6.06
N VAL A 226 -15.09 3.14 -5.86
CA VAL A 226 -15.41 2.20 -6.95
C VAL A 226 -16.84 1.67 -6.78
N ARG A 227 -17.39 1.15 -7.88
CA ARG A 227 -18.69 0.49 -7.90
C ARG A 227 -18.58 -0.89 -8.54
N THR A 228 -19.04 -1.90 -7.85
CA THR A 228 -19.06 -3.30 -8.28
C THR A 228 -20.24 -3.61 -9.20
N ASN A 229 -20.02 -4.52 -10.14
CA ASN A 229 -21.04 -5.23 -10.91
C ASN A 229 -20.76 -6.73 -10.83
N TYR A 230 -21.44 -7.41 -9.92
CA TYR A 230 -21.24 -8.85 -9.71
C TYR A 230 -21.84 -9.73 -10.81
N THR A 231 -22.74 -9.19 -11.67
CA THR A 231 -23.25 -9.93 -12.83
C THR A 231 -22.14 -10.13 -13.86
N ASP A 232 -21.35 -9.10 -14.09
CA ASP A 232 -20.21 -9.12 -15.05
C ASP A 232 -18.88 -9.39 -14.36
N ASN A 233 -18.89 -9.57 -13.04
CA ASN A 233 -17.70 -9.75 -12.19
C ASN A 233 -16.66 -8.65 -12.40
N THR A 234 -17.09 -7.38 -12.40
CA THR A 234 -16.25 -6.20 -12.60
C THR A 234 -16.46 -5.15 -11.52
N PHE A 235 -15.53 -4.20 -11.45
CA PHE A 235 -15.71 -2.96 -10.71
C PHE A 235 -15.20 -1.77 -11.55
N THR A 236 -15.79 -0.60 -11.31
CA THR A 236 -15.51 0.62 -12.10
C THR A 236 -15.17 1.77 -11.17
N LEU A 237 -14.14 2.56 -11.52
CA LEU A 237 -13.82 3.80 -10.81
C LEU A 237 -14.98 4.80 -10.97
N VAL A 238 -15.45 5.33 -9.85
CA VAL A 238 -16.53 6.32 -9.79
C VAL A 238 -15.98 7.71 -9.54
N ARG A 239 -15.10 7.84 -8.52
CA ARG A 239 -14.62 9.13 -8.07
C ARG A 239 -13.33 8.99 -7.26
N GLY A 240 -12.44 9.96 -7.38
CA GLY A 240 -11.15 10.00 -6.68
C GLY A 240 -9.97 9.81 -7.63
N HIS A 241 -8.78 10.02 -7.13
CA HIS A 241 -7.54 9.85 -7.88
C HIS A 241 -7.51 10.68 -9.20
N GLY A 242 -8.03 11.92 -9.15
CA GLY A 242 -8.12 12.80 -10.32
C GLY A 242 -9.25 12.49 -11.29
N TYR A 243 -10.23 11.66 -10.93
CA TYR A 243 -11.37 11.29 -11.76
C TYR A 243 -12.71 11.59 -11.06
N PRO A 244 -13.76 12.05 -11.79
CA PRO A 244 -13.82 12.43 -13.19
C PRO A 244 -13.20 13.80 -13.50
N SER A 245 -12.71 14.52 -12.50
CA SER A 245 -12.00 15.78 -12.64
C SER A 245 -10.67 15.71 -11.91
N SER A 246 -9.61 16.30 -12.50
CA SER A 246 -8.27 16.37 -11.89
C SER A 246 -8.22 17.12 -10.56
N SER A 247 -9.27 17.83 -10.19
CA SER A 247 -9.40 18.50 -8.88
C SER A 247 -9.92 17.59 -7.77
N ILE A 248 -10.36 16.38 -8.10
CA ILE A 248 -10.88 15.41 -7.13
C ILE A 248 -9.73 14.52 -6.71
N GLU A 249 -9.28 14.69 -5.48
CA GLU A 249 -8.23 13.86 -4.88
C GLU A 249 -8.87 12.64 -4.19
N ASN A 250 -9.41 12.78 -3.00
CA ASN A 250 -10.12 11.73 -2.30
C ASN A 250 -11.57 11.61 -2.80
N GLY A 251 -12.00 10.42 -3.20
CA GLY A 251 -13.33 10.15 -3.77
C GLY A 251 -14.50 10.34 -2.81
N PHE A 252 -14.24 10.37 -1.51
CA PHE A 252 -15.24 10.51 -0.47
C PHE A 252 -15.22 11.89 0.21
N ASP A 253 -14.33 12.80 -0.20
CA ASP A 253 -14.05 14.06 0.49
C ASP A 253 -13.76 13.81 1.99
N TRP A 254 -13.05 12.73 2.28
CA TRP A 254 -12.84 12.24 3.63
C TRP A 254 -11.83 13.12 4.39
N LYS A 255 -12.28 13.78 5.44
CA LYS A 255 -11.48 14.74 6.23
C LYS A 255 -10.29 14.13 6.97
N PHE A 256 -10.25 12.81 7.09
CA PHE A 256 -9.15 12.06 7.72
C PHE A 256 -8.23 11.40 6.70
N ASP A 257 -8.34 11.78 5.41
CA ASP A 257 -7.44 11.31 4.38
C ASP A 257 -5.98 11.54 4.78
N ASN A 258 -5.19 10.47 4.67
CA ASN A 258 -3.77 10.46 5.01
C ASN A 258 -2.87 10.16 3.81
N SER A 259 -3.36 10.32 2.60
CA SER A 259 -2.64 10.09 1.34
C SER A 259 -1.31 10.87 1.24
N ARG A 260 -1.20 12.01 1.92
CA ARG A 260 0.05 12.79 2.01
C ARG A 260 1.25 12.02 2.55
N TYR A 261 1.02 10.88 3.20
CA TYR A 261 2.07 10.02 3.75
C TYR A 261 2.42 8.82 2.85
N GLU A 262 1.76 8.70 1.70
CA GLU A 262 1.91 7.54 0.80
C GLU A 262 3.36 7.31 0.36
N TYR A 263 4.11 8.38 0.18
CA TYR A 263 5.49 8.31 -0.30
C TYR A 263 6.55 8.39 0.81
N ASP A 264 6.15 8.55 2.08
CA ASP A 264 7.10 8.49 3.21
C ASP A 264 7.40 7.03 3.58
N THR A 265 8.22 6.37 2.80
CA THR A 265 8.68 4.98 3.05
C THR A 265 9.84 4.90 4.03
N ALA A 266 10.50 6.01 4.32
CA ALA A 266 11.56 6.07 5.32
C ALA A 266 11.03 5.85 6.74
N CYS A 267 9.80 6.27 7.00
CA CYS A 267 9.10 6.06 8.28
C CYS A 267 9.96 6.36 9.53
N LYS A 268 10.77 7.42 9.51
CA LYS A 268 11.72 7.74 10.59
C LYS A 268 11.08 7.94 11.95
N ASN A 269 9.86 8.48 11.95
CA ASN A 269 9.08 8.76 13.15
C ASN A 269 7.72 8.09 13.04
N MET A 270 7.71 6.79 12.72
CA MET A 270 6.48 6.03 12.57
C MET A 270 5.67 6.04 13.87
N THR A 271 4.40 6.42 13.74
CA THR A 271 3.43 6.36 14.83
C THR A 271 2.02 6.17 14.28
N PHE A 272 1.12 5.69 15.14
CA PHE A 272 -0.31 5.72 14.88
C PHE A 272 -0.95 6.89 15.63
N TYR A 273 -1.53 7.84 14.91
CA TYR A 273 -2.29 8.94 15.50
C TYR A 273 -3.78 8.63 15.57
N THR A 274 -4.46 9.20 16.56
CA THR A 274 -5.87 8.92 16.82
C THR A 274 -6.79 9.73 15.92
N ILE A 275 -7.81 9.06 15.40
CA ILE A 275 -8.99 9.65 14.75
C ILE A 275 -10.25 9.14 15.46
N PRO A 276 -11.47 9.70 15.21
CA PRO A 276 -12.66 9.35 15.99
C PRO A 276 -13.02 7.87 16.03
N ASN A 277 -12.72 7.11 14.97
CA ASN A 277 -13.07 5.69 14.88
C ASN A 277 -11.85 4.76 14.94
N GLY A 278 -10.68 5.25 15.34
CA GLY A 278 -9.50 4.39 15.44
C GLY A 278 -8.17 5.12 15.37
N LYS A 279 -7.20 4.50 14.73
CA LYS A 279 -5.84 5.03 14.59
C LYS A 279 -5.32 4.87 13.16
N MET A 280 -4.48 5.82 12.73
CA MET A 280 -3.89 5.85 11.38
C MET A 280 -2.37 5.97 11.46
N VAL A 281 -1.67 5.24 10.61
CA VAL A 281 -0.23 5.38 10.44
C VAL A 281 0.12 6.72 9.75
N ASN A 282 1.27 7.29 10.11
CA ASN A 282 1.77 8.56 9.57
C ASN A 282 2.88 8.40 8.53
N CYS A 283 3.07 7.21 7.98
CA CYS A 283 4.06 6.94 6.92
C CYS A 283 3.68 5.66 6.17
N TYR A 284 4.36 5.35 5.06
CA TYR A 284 4.14 4.10 4.32
C TYR A 284 5.05 2.98 4.89
N PRO A 285 4.51 2.01 5.65
CA PRO A 285 5.33 1.06 6.43
C PRO A 285 6.00 -0.04 5.60
N ALA A 286 5.83 -0.06 4.27
CA ALA A 286 6.49 -0.99 3.35
C ALA A 286 6.61 -2.42 3.91
N TYR A 287 7.83 -2.86 4.21
CA TYR A 287 8.15 -4.20 4.74
C TYR A 287 8.34 -4.23 6.25
N ARG A 288 7.96 -3.18 6.99
CA ARG A 288 8.22 -3.07 8.43
C ARG A 288 7.62 -4.20 9.27
N SER A 289 6.53 -4.79 8.83
CA SER A 289 5.99 -5.99 9.49
C SER A 289 6.98 -7.16 9.61
N LEU A 290 8.07 -7.14 8.82
CA LEU A 290 9.09 -8.19 8.82
C LEU A 290 10.25 -7.93 9.79
N PHE A 291 10.48 -6.68 10.23
CA PHE A 291 11.66 -6.35 11.02
C PHE A 291 11.43 -5.29 12.11
N ASP A 292 10.26 -4.68 12.19
CA ASP A 292 9.96 -3.64 13.17
C ASP A 292 8.93 -4.15 14.20
N LYS A 293 9.42 -4.49 15.40
CA LYS A 293 8.56 -4.96 16.49
C LYS A 293 7.51 -3.95 16.88
N SER A 294 7.88 -2.66 16.93
CA SER A 294 6.98 -1.60 17.36
C SER A 294 5.78 -1.45 16.42
N PHE A 295 5.94 -1.74 15.14
CA PHE A 295 4.83 -1.73 14.19
C PHE A 295 3.78 -2.80 14.50
N LEU A 296 4.21 -4.02 14.82
CA LEU A 296 3.31 -5.11 15.20
C LEU A 296 2.68 -4.89 16.58
N GLU A 297 3.46 -4.34 17.53
CA GLU A 297 2.97 -3.95 18.86
C GLU A 297 1.90 -2.85 18.74
N MET A 298 2.14 -1.80 17.94
CA MET A 298 1.15 -0.75 17.69
C MET A 298 -0.15 -1.30 17.08
N ILE A 299 -0.09 -2.28 16.16
CA ILE A 299 -1.28 -2.93 15.61
C ILE A 299 -2.03 -3.71 16.70
N LYS A 300 -1.31 -4.38 17.59
CA LYS A 300 -1.91 -5.17 18.69
C LYS A 300 -2.58 -4.29 19.74
N GLU A 301 -1.91 -3.22 20.17
CA GLU A 301 -2.32 -2.36 21.29
C GLU A 301 -3.36 -1.30 20.88
N SER A 302 -3.51 -1.07 19.61
CA SER A 302 -4.39 -0.01 19.05
C SER A 302 -5.85 -0.36 19.09
#